data_af77024530e38c737abaffbf04052732
#
_entry.id   af77024530e38c737abaffbf04052732
#
_cell.length_a   1.000
_cell.length_b   1.000
_cell.length_c   1.000
_cell.angle_alpha   90.00
_cell.angle_beta   90.00
_cell.angle_gamma   90.00
#
_symmetry.space_group_name_H-M   'P 1'
#
loop_
_entity.id
_entity.type
_entity.pdbx_description
1 polymer ?
#
loop_
_entity_poly.entity_id
_entity_poly.type
_entity_poly.pdbx_seq_one_letter_code
_entity_poly.pdbx_strand_id
1 'polypeptide(L)'
;MSKRAELRKKQFKAIADELKKGALSDIDIASRFNYFPVSEIADDLGVSEENVEFYGRYKAKINAPINPHGRLILVTALNPTPAGEGKTTVSIGLADAMNILGNKTCLALREPSLGPVFGIKGGATGGGLSQVVPMEDINLHFTGDIHAITTANNLLSAVIDNHLHQGNKLGINPKRIIWNRAVDLNDRSLRNIVIGIGGVSDGVTRTDKFNITAASEVMAIVCLATSLENLIERLGNITVGYTYDDRPVYARELNVHNAMAILLKDAIKPNLVQTLLGTPTFIHGGPFANIAHGCNSIIATKT
;
A
#
# COMPACT_ATOMS: atom_id res chain seq x y z
N MET A 1 -32.12 11.34 6.90
CA MET A 1 -31.13 10.29 7.19
C MET A 1 -31.51 9.06 6.38
N SER A 2 -30.58 8.42 5.66
CA SER A 2 -30.89 7.23 4.89
C SER A 2 -31.24 6.03 5.82
N LYS A 3 -32.07 5.06 5.34
CA LYS A 3 -32.34 3.80 6.08
C LYS A 3 -31.05 3.09 6.53
N ARG A 4 -29.98 3.21 5.74
CA ARG A 4 -28.62 2.70 6.06
C ARG A 4 -28.06 3.36 7.32
N ALA A 5 -28.08 4.69 7.39
CA ALA A 5 -27.52 5.42 8.54
C ALA A 5 -28.24 5.07 9.86
N GLU A 6 -29.55 4.85 9.82
CA GLU A 6 -30.29 4.39 10.99
C GLU A 6 -29.94 2.97 11.41
N LEU A 7 -29.83 2.04 10.44
CA LEU A 7 -29.41 0.67 10.70
C LEU A 7 -28.02 0.63 11.35
N ARG A 8 -27.08 1.39 10.83
CA ARG A 8 -25.71 1.47 11.36
C ARG A 8 -25.65 2.06 12.76
N LYS A 9 -26.38 3.13 13.03
CA LYS A 9 -26.49 3.69 14.38
C LYS A 9 -27.02 2.66 15.39
N LYS A 10 -27.98 1.85 14.98
CA LYS A 10 -28.55 0.80 15.83
C LYS A 10 -27.54 -0.32 16.11
N GLN A 11 -26.85 -0.80 15.08
CA GLN A 11 -25.80 -1.82 15.23
C GLN A 11 -24.65 -1.31 16.09
N PHE A 12 -24.15 -0.10 15.81
CA PHE A 12 -23.08 0.54 16.59
C PHE A 12 -23.44 0.65 18.08
N LYS A 13 -24.66 1.11 18.41
CA LYS A 13 -25.12 1.23 19.79
C LYS A 13 -25.17 -0.13 20.50
N ALA A 14 -25.69 -1.16 19.83
CA ALA A 14 -25.78 -2.51 20.39
C ALA A 14 -24.39 -3.08 20.73
N ILE A 15 -23.41 -2.94 19.84
CA ILE A 15 -22.04 -3.43 20.05
C ILE A 15 -21.31 -2.56 21.08
N ALA A 16 -21.51 -1.23 21.10
CA ALA A 16 -20.95 -0.35 22.13
C ALA A 16 -21.45 -0.72 23.52
N ASP A 17 -22.72 -1.12 23.65
CA ASP A 17 -23.29 -1.55 24.92
C ASP A 17 -22.77 -2.94 25.36
N GLU A 18 -22.44 -3.83 24.43
CA GLU A 18 -21.76 -5.10 24.73
C GLU A 18 -20.30 -4.88 25.18
N LEU A 19 -19.57 -3.97 24.51
CA LEU A 19 -18.19 -3.62 24.89
C LEU A 19 -18.08 -3.13 26.34
N LYS A 20 -19.11 -2.45 26.85
CA LYS A 20 -19.18 -2.03 28.27
C LYS A 20 -19.27 -3.21 29.24
N LYS A 21 -19.72 -4.39 28.79
CA LYS A 21 -19.91 -5.59 29.60
C LYS A 21 -18.71 -6.54 29.61
N GLY A 22 -17.78 -6.39 28.65
CA GLY A 22 -16.59 -7.20 28.52
C GLY A 22 -15.73 -6.80 27.31
N ALA A 23 -14.47 -7.18 27.33
CA ALA A 23 -13.56 -6.91 26.20
C ALA A 23 -13.90 -7.85 25.02
N LEU A 24 -14.23 -7.27 23.86
CA LEU A 24 -14.32 -7.96 22.58
C LEU A 24 -13.03 -7.72 21.82
N SER A 25 -12.54 -8.74 21.11
CA SER A 25 -11.42 -8.54 20.17
C SER A 25 -11.89 -7.73 18.94
N ASP A 26 -10.94 -7.13 18.22
CA ASP A 26 -11.24 -6.39 16.99
C ASP A 26 -11.94 -7.27 15.94
N ILE A 27 -11.55 -8.54 15.84
CA ILE A 27 -12.17 -9.55 14.96
C ILE A 27 -13.62 -9.83 15.39
N ASP A 28 -13.87 -10.01 16.69
CA ASP A 28 -15.22 -10.23 17.21
C ASP A 28 -16.13 -9.05 16.90
N ILE A 29 -15.62 -7.83 17.04
CA ILE A 29 -16.36 -6.61 16.69
C ILE A 29 -16.68 -6.60 15.21
N ALA A 30 -15.68 -6.80 14.35
CA ALA A 30 -15.84 -6.77 12.89
C ALA A 30 -16.85 -7.81 12.40
N SER A 31 -16.82 -9.04 12.97
CA SER A 31 -17.71 -10.15 12.58
C SER A 31 -19.21 -9.90 12.88
N ARG A 32 -19.52 -8.96 13.76
CA ARG A 32 -20.90 -8.62 14.16
C ARG A 32 -21.57 -7.58 13.25
N PHE A 33 -20.82 -6.95 12.35
CA PHE A 33 -21.35 -6.02 11.36
C PHE A 33 -21.67 -6.72 10.04
N ASN A 34 -22.82 -6.37 9.47
CA ASN A 34 -23.14 -6.72 8.09
C ASN A 34 -22.53 -5.66 7.17
N TYR A 35 -21.54 -6.03 6.36
CA TYR A 35 -20.92 -5.11 5.41
C TYR A 35 -21.85 -4.83 4.22
N PHE A 36 -21.80 -3.61 3.69
CA PHE A 36 -22.47 -3.30 2.45
C PHE A 36 -21.67 -3.86 1.26
N PRO A 37 -22.33 -4.26 0.17
CA PRO A 37 -21.63 -4.51 -1.09
C PRO A 37 -20.80 -3.29 -1.50
N VAL A 38 -19.60 -3.52 -2.02
CA VAL A 38 -18.70 -2.41 -2.42
C VAL A 38 -19.29 -1.58 -3.57
N SER A 39 -20.19 -2.15 -4.38
CA SER A 39 -20.96 -1.39 -5.38
C SER A 39 -21.77 -0.26 -4.75
N GLU A 40 -22.43 -0.53 -3.62
CA GLU A 40 -23.18 0.49 -2.90
C GLU A 40 -22.27 1.57 -2.28
N ILE A 41 -21.05 1.20 -1.91
CA ILE A 41 -20.04 2.16 -1.41
C ILE A 41 -19.50 3.04 -2.54
N ALA A 42 -19.32 2.47 -3.73
CA ALA A 42 -18.94 3.21 -4.94
C ALA A 42 -20.04 4.20 -5.36
N ASP A 43 -21.30 3.79 -5.30
CA ASP A 43 -22.46 4.65 -5.57
C ASP A 43 -22.52 5.85 -4.61
N ASP A 44 -22.23 5.65 -3.33
CA ASP A 44 -22.19 6.74 -2.33
C ASP A 44 -21.11 7.80 -2.68
N LEU A 45 -20.03 7.40 -3.32
CA LEU A 45 -18.99 8.32 -3.84
C LEU A 45 -19.39 8.95 -5.18
N GLY A 46 -20.36 8.38 -5.90
CA GLY A 46 -20.72 8.79 -7.26
C GLY A 46 -19.74 8.25 -8.31
N VAL A 47 -19.08 7.15 -8.03
CA VAL A 47 -18.20 6.45 -8.99
C VAL A 47 -19.08 5.59 -9.89
N SER A 48 -19.01 5.78 -11.22
CA SER A 48 -19.74 4.98 -12.20
C SER A 48 -19.22 3.54 -12.21
N GLU A 49 -20.12 2.58 -12.46
CA GLU A 49 -19.81 1.13 -12.44
C GLU A 49 -18.66 0.76 -13.41
N GLU A 50 -18.57 1.44 -14.55
CA GLU A 50 -17.48 1.25 -15.53
C GLU A 50 -16.07 1.54 -14.96
N ASN A 51 -16.00 2.33 -13.90
CA ASN A 51 -14.75 2.68 -13.20
C ASN A 51 -14.49 1.81 -11.97
N VAL A 52 -15.29 0.75 -11.75
CA VAL A 52 -15.21 -0.15 -10.60
C VAL A 52 -14.78 -1.54 -11.05
N GLU A 53 -13.62 -1.99 -10.62
CA GLU A 53 -13.14 -3.36 -10.84
C GLU A 53 -13.36 -4.17 -9.55
N PHE A 54 -14.33 -5.07 -9.54
CA PHE A 54 -14.70 -5.82 -8.34
C PHE A 54 -13.67 -6.91 -7.97
N TYR A 55 -13.26 -6.91 -6.72
CA TYR A 55 -12.43 -7.95 -6.08
C TYR A 55 -13.27 -8.67 -5.01
N GLY A 56 -14.33 -9.35 -5.47
CA GLY A 56 -15.35 -9.94 -4.61
C GLY A 56 -16.41 -8.93 -4.18
N ARG A 57 -17.14 -9.23 -3.08
CA ARG A 57 -18.34 -8.48 -2.69
C ARG A 57 -18.03 -7.16 -1.96
N TYR A 58 -16.89 -7.08 -1.27
CA TYR A 58 -16.60 -6.03 -0.30
C TYR A 58 -15.36 -5.20 -0.61
N LYS A 59 -14.69 -5.48 -1.71
CA LYS A 59 -13.49 -4.80 -2.19
C LYS A 59 -13.60 -4.50 -3.68
N ALA A 60 -13.05 -3.37 -4.11
CA ALA A 60 -12.91 -3.05 -5.53
C ALA A 60 -11.67 -2.18 -5.78
N LYS A 61 -11.15 -2.19 -6.98
CA LYS A 61 -10.23 -1.16 -7.46
C LYS A 61 -11.00 -0.10 -8.23
N ILE A 62 -10.57 1.14 -8.07
CA ILE A 62 -11.21 2.29 -8.70
C ILE A 62 -10.29 2.87 -9.76
N ASN A 63 -10.82 2.99 -10.97
CA ASN A 63 -10.14 3.60 -12.12
C ASN A 63 -10.86 4.88 -12.54
N ALA A 64 -11.15 5.75 -11.57
CA ALA A 64 -11.83 7.02 -11.83
C ALA A 64 -10.84 8.15 -12.18
N PRO A 65 -11.25 9.14 -12.99
CA PRO A 65 -10.45 10.32 -13.24
C PRO A 65 -10.14 11.08 -11.94
N ILE A 66 -8.91 11.58 -11.83
CA ILE A 66 -8.50 12.45 -10.72
C ILE A 66 -9.20 13.80 -10.87
N ASN A 67 -10.12 14.11 -9.98
CA ASN A 67 -10.88 15.38 -9.99
C ASN A 67 -11.15 15.88 -8.55
N PRO A 68 -10.14 16.42 -7.85
CA PRO A 68 -10.26 16.78 -6.45
C PRO A 68 -11.16 18.01 -6.26
N HIS A 69 -12.29 17.84 -5.59
CA HIS A 69 -13.21 18.91 -5.20
C HIS A 69 -13.42 19.02 -3.68
N GLY A 70 -12.98 18.02 -2.92
CA GLY A 70 -13.18 17.93 -1.48
C GLY A 70 -12.19 18.79 -0.68
N ARG A 71 -12.52 19.00 0.59
CA ARG A 71 -11.59 19.57 1.57
C ARG A 71 -10.76 18.44 2.18
N LEU A 72 -9.45 18.59 2.15
CA LEU A 72 -8.53 17.61 2.74
C LEU A 72 -8.33 17.91 4.23
N ILE A 73 -8.50 16.89 5.07
CA ILE A 73 -8.15 16.91 6.50
C ILE A 73 -6.99 15.93 6.70
N LEU A 74 -5.84 16.43 7.14
CA LEU A 74 -4.67 15.61 7.45
C LEU A 74 -4.64 15.30 8.96
N VAL A 75 -4.64 14.00 9.30
CA VAL A 75 -4.40 13.53 10.67
C VAL A 75 -2.95 13.10 10.81
N THR A 76 -2.24 13.75 11.71
CA THR A 76 -0.80 13.53 11.95
C THR A 76 -0.47 13.47 13.43
N ALA A 77 0.76 13.13 13.77
CA ALA A 77 1.29 13.16 15.13
C ALA A 77 2.69 13.77 15.14
N LEU A 78 3.05 14.42 16.25
CA LEU A 78 4.33 15.11 16.40
C LEU A 78 5.52 14.14 16.45
N ASN A 79 5.43 13.11 17.29
CA ASN A 79 6.50 12.14 17.50
C ASN A 79 5.99 10.70 17.32
N PRO A 80 6.80 9.79 16.74
CA PRO A 80 6.48 8.37 16.71
C PRO A 80 6.70 7.75 18.11
N THR A 81 5.83 6.80 18.48
CA THR A 81 5.98 5.96 19.67
C THR A 81 6.02 4.48 19.29
N PRO A 82 6.61 3.59 20.10
CA PRO A 82 6.64 2.16 19.83
C PRO A 82 5.25 1.53 19.69
N ALA A 83 4.28 1.99 20.49
CA ALA A 83 2.90 1.50 20.46
C ALA A 83 2.03 2.10 19.34
N GLY A 84 2.53 3.16 18.67
CA GLY A 84 1.77 3.96 17.73
C GLY A 84 0.96 5.08 18.43
N GLU A 85 0.52 6.08 17.67
CA GLU A 85 -0.17 7.29 18.17
C GLU A 85 -1.68 7.28 17.86
N GLY A 86 -2.21 6.18 17.33
CA GLY A 86 -3.63 6.06 16.99
C GLY A 86 -4.11 6.90 15.80
N LYS A 87 -3.21 7.37 14.92
CA LYS A 87 -3.58 8.18 13.74
C LYS A 87 -4.67 7.52 12.90
N THR A 88 -4.55 6.24 12.61
CA THR A 88 -5.53 5.48 11.81
C THR A 88 -6.88 5.42 12.52
N THR A 89 -6.90 5.03 13.80
CA THR A 89 -8.13 4.94 14.62
C THR A 89 -8.83 6.28 14.71
N VAL A 90 -8.08 7.36 14.93
CA VAL A 90 -8.63 8.74 14.98
C VAL A 90 -9.19 9.16 13.63
N SER A 91 -8.48 8.85 12.52
CA SER A 91 -8.94 9.19 11.16
C SER A 91 -10.24 8.48 10.83
N ILE A 92 -10.39 7.19 11.18
CA ILE A 92 -11.58 6.40 10.96
C ILE A 92 -12.75 6.98 11.79
N GLY A 93 -12.54 7.19 13.08
CA GLY A 93 -13.56 7.73 13.97
C GLY A 93 -14.02 9.13 13.55
N LEU A 94 -13.10 9.99 13.08
CA LEU A 94 -13.43 11.31 12.56
C LEU A 94 -14.28 11.22 11.28
N ALA A 95 -13.87 10.37 10.32
CA ALA A 95 -14.61 10.20 9.07
C ALA A 95 -16.03 9.64 9.31
N ASP A 96 -16.15 8.66 10.19
CA ASP A 96 -17.45 8.11 10.60
C ASP A 96 -18.34 9.15 11.28
N ALA A 97 -17.78 9.95 12.19
CA ALA A 97 -18.50 11.03 12.85
C ALA A 97 -19.00 12.09 11.86
N MET A 98 -18.15 12.50 10.92
CA MET A 98 -18.54 13.46 9.87
C MET A 98 -19.65 12.90 8.98
N ASN A 99 -19.58 11.62 8.59
CA ASN A 99 -20.62 10.95 7.81
C ASN A 99 -21.95 10.87 8.58
N ILE A 100 -21.92 10.55 9.89
CA ILE A 100 -23.10 10.54 10.77
C ILE A 100 -23.73 11.94 10.86
N LEU A 101 -22.92 12.99 10.84
CA LEU A 101 -23.39 14.39 10.86
C LEU A 101 -23.93 14.85 9.49
N GLY A 102 -23.93 13.99 8.48
CA GLY A 102 -24.48 14.27 7.15
C GLY A 102 -23.49 14.88 6.16
N ASN A 103 -22.20 14.93 6.49
CA ASN A 103 -21.17 15.34 5.54
C ASN A 103 -20.82 14.19 4.61
N LYS A 104 -20.69 14.45 3.32
CA LYS A 104 -20.15 13.47 2.35
C LYS A 104 -18.64 13.34 2.61
N THR A 105 -18.22 12.21 3.16
CA THR A 105 -16.87 12.00 3.66
C THR A 105 -16.29 10.72 3.06
N CYS A 106 -15.05 10.77 2.61
CA CYS A 106 -14.26 9.62 2.22
C CYS A 106 -12.96 9.60 3.03
N LEU A 107 -12.54 8.42 3.44
CA LEU A 107 -11.28 8.19 4.16
C LEU A 107 -10.23 7.69 3.19
N ALA A 108 -8.98 8.12 3.36
CA ALA A 108 -7.84 7.63 2.59
C ALA A 108 -6.71 7.16 3.51
N LEU A 109 -6.40 5.86 3.46
CA LEU A 109 -5.43 5.20 4.33
C LEU A 109 -4.32 4.51 3.52
N ARG A 110 -3.25 4.14 4.23
CA ARG A 110 -2.18 3.30 3.69
C ARG A 110 -2.55 1.83 3.75
N GLU A 111 -2.07 1.06 2.76
CA GLU A 111 -2.09 -0.39 2.81
C GLU A 111 -1.07 -0.89 3.84
N PRO A 112 -1.43 -1.84 4.72
CA PRO A 112 -0.50 -2.40 5.70
C PRO A 112 0.49 -3.36 5.03
N SER A 113 1.75 -3.30 5.46
CA SER A 113 2.79 -4.27 5.14
C SER A 113 2.72 -5.45 6.11
N LEU A 114 2.95 -6.68 5.63
CA LEU A 114 2.90 -7.91 6.44
C LEU A 114 3.88 -7.89 7.62
N GLY A 115 5.05 -7.29 7.43
CA GLY A 115 6.04 -7.19 8.51
C GLY A 115 5.48 -6.50 9.77
N PRO A 116 4.93 -5.28 9.68
CA PRO A 116 4.22 -4.63 10.80
C PRO A 116 2.98 -5.38 11.29
N VAL A 117 2.20 -6.02 10.40
CA VAL A 117 0.99 -6.78 10.78
C VAL A 117 1.32 -7.93 11.74
N PHE A 118 2.37 -8.69 11.43
CA PHE A 118 2.88 -9.78 12.29
C PHE A 118 3.90 -9.30 13.33
N GLY A 119 4.13 -8.00 13.44
CA GLY A 119 5.02 -7.37 14.42
C GLY A 119 4.28 -6.80 15.64
N ILE A 120 5.01 -6.01 16.43
CA ILE A 120 4.48 -5.39 17.66
C ILE A 120 3.32 -4.42 17.38
N LYS A 121 3.29 -3.79 16.20
CA LYS A 121 2.26 -2.78 15.85
C LYS A 121 0.92 -3.39 15.44
N GLY A 122 0.87 -4.67 15.08
CA GLY A 122 -0.33 -5.33 14.58
C GLY A 122 -0.85 -4.77 13.25
N GLY A 123 -2.13 -4.99 12.96
CA GLY A 123 -2.79 -4.54 11.73
C GLY A 123 -2.96 -3.02 11.62
N ALA A 124 -3.22 -2.53 10.42
CA ALA A 124 -3.38 -1.10 10.11
C ALA A 124 -4.84 -0.72 9.80
N THR A 125 -5.81 -1.54 10.19
CA THR A 125 -7.24 -1.33 9.94
C THR A 125 -7.98 -0.55 11.03
N GLY A 126 -7.26 0.04 11.98
CA GLY A 126 -7.84 0.68 13.17
C GLY A 126 -8.07 -0.33 14.30
N GLY A 127 -8.96 -0.02 15.22
CA GLY A 127 -9.29 -0.89 16.35
C GLY A 127 -10.58 -0.48 17.07
N GLY A 128 -11.14 -1.38 17.87
CA GLY A 128 -12.40 -1.20 18.54
C GLY A 128 -13.54 -0.97 17.55
N LEU A 129 -14.31 0.10 17.77
CA LEU A 129 -15.38 0.50 16.85
C LEU A 129 -14.91 1.34 15.66
N SER A 130 -13.65 1.78 15.67
CA SER A 130 -13.05 2.53 14.55
C SER A 130 -12.20 1.61 13.69
N GLN A 131 -12.86 0.80 12.86
CA GLN A 131 -12.21 -0.18 11.98
C GLN A 131 -12.62 -0.02 10.52
N VAL A 132 -11.70 -0.36 9.60
CA VAL A 132 -11.95 -0.56 8.18
C VAL A 132 -12.07 -2.06 7.90
N VAL A 133 -13.01 -2.42 7.06
CA VAL A 133 -13.37 -3.81 6.75
C VAL A 133 -13.46 -4.08 5.25
N PRO A 134 -13.17 -5.33 4.80
CA PRO A 134 -12.85 -6.54 5.57
C PRO A 134 -11.42 -6.54 6.14
N MET A 135 -11.29 -6.64 7.46
CA MET A 135 -10.04 -6.46 8.19
C MET A 135 -8.97 -7.50 7.82
N GLU A 136 -9.36 -8.78 7.75
CA GLU A 136 -8.42 -9.87 7.44
C GLU A 136 -7.83 -9.71 6.05
N ASP A 137 -8.66 -9.45 5.03
CA ASP A 137 -8.22 -9.24 3.67
C ASP A 137 -7.22 -8.07 3.57
N ILE A 138 -7.55 -6.94 4.21
CA ILE A 138 -6.73 -5.73 4.19
C ILE A 138 -5.36 -5.98 4.84
N ASN A 139 -5.32 -6.69 5.95
CA ASN A 139 -4.09 -6.94 6.71
C ASN A 139 -3.21 -8.04 6.09
N LEU A 140 -3.71 -8.83 5.15
CA LEU A 140 -2.96 -9.92 4.52
C LEU A 140 -2.59 -9.57 3.07
N HIS A 141 -3.19 -10.23 2.09
CA HIS A 141 -2.81 -10.06 0.68
C HIS A 141 -3.71 -9.07 -0.09
N PHE A 142 -4.72 -8.55 0.52
CA PHE A 142 -5.69 -7.57 0.06
C PHE A 142 -6.13 -7.74 -1.41
N THR A 143 -5.54 -6.97 -2.33
CA THR A 143 -5.73 -7.07 -3.78
C THR A 143 -4.45 -7.38 -4.54
N GLY A 144 -3.35 -7.62 -3.83
CA GLY A 144 -2.07 -8.03 -4.39
C GLY A 144 -1.10 -6.89 -4.70
N ASP A 145 -1.37 -5.65 -4.28
CA ASP A 145 -0.54 -4.49 -4.61
C ASP A 145 0.87 -4.60 -4.03
N ILE A 146 0.99 -4.99 -2.77
CA ILE A 146 2.30 -5.20 -2.12
C ILE A 146 3.09 -6.30 -2.82
N HIS A 147 2.44 -7.39 -3.25
CA HIS A 147 3.07 -8.46 -4.03
C HIS A 147 3.57 -7.94 -5.38
N ALA A 148 2.75 -7.18 -6.11
CA ALA A 148 3.12 -6.59 -7.39
C ALA A 148 4.34 -5.67 -7.26
N ILE A 149 4.36 -4.83 -6.21
CA ILE A 149 5.48 -3.93 -5.90
C ILE A 149 6.75 -4.73 -5.58
N THR A 150 6.66 -5.76 -4.74
CA THR A 150 7.78 -6.66 -4.44
C THR A 150 8.32 -7.32 -5.70
N THR A 151 7.43 -7.82 -6.55
CA THR A 151 7.81 -8.50 -7.80
C THR A 151 8.47 -7.53 -8.78
N ALA A 152 7.93 -6.33 -8.97
CA ALA A 152 8.54 -5.31 -9.83
C ALA A 152 9.93 -4.89 -9.32
N ASN A 153 10.09 -4.71 -8.01
CA ASN A 153 11.39 -4.42 -7.39
C ASN A 153 12.41 -5.53 -7.67
N ASN A 154 12.01 -6.77 -7.51
CA ASN A 154 12.91 -7.93 -7.67
C ASN A 154 13.18 -8.26 -9.14
N LEU A 155 12.25 -7.92 -10.05
CA LEU A 155 12.52 -8.00 -11.49
C LEU A 155 13.71 -7.11 -11.88
N LEU A 156 13.75 -5.86 -11.39
CA LEU A 156 14.90 -4.98 -11.63
C LEU A 156 16.18 -5.57 -11.07
N SER A 157 16.17 -6.14 -9.87
CA SER A 157 17.33 -6.84 -9.28
C SER A 157 17.83 -8.00 -10.17
N ALA A 158 16.89 -8.83 -10.65
CA ALA A 158 17.22 -9.97 -11.52
C ALA A 158 17.81 -9.51 -12.87
N VAL A 159 17.27 -8.42 -13.44
CA VAL A 159 17.79 -7.87 -14.71
C VAL A 159 19.19 -7.27 -14.52
N ILE A 160 19.48 -6.61 -13.41
CA ILE A 160 20.83 -6.12 -13.08
C ILE A 160 21.81 -7.30 -13.04
N ASP A 161 21.50 -8.36 -12.29
CA ASP A 161 22.39 -9.52 -12.16
C ASP A 161 22.56 -10.27 -13.49
N ASN A 162 21.48 -10.40 -14.28
CA ASN A 162 21.57 -10.95 -15.62
C ASN A 162 22.44 -10.09 -16.55
N HIS A 163 22.33 -8.77 -16.48
CA HIS A 163 23.15 -7.84 -17.26
C HIS A 163 24.65 -8.00 -16.94
N LEU A 164 25.00 -8.11 -15.65
CA LEU A 164 26.37 -8.38 -15.22
C LEU A 164 26.89 -9.71 -15.79
N HIS A 165 26.06 -10.77 -15.72
CA HIS A 165 26.40 -12.11 -16.18
C HIS A 165 26.58 -12.18 -17.72
N GLN A 166 25.75 -11.47 -18.46
CA GLN A 166 25.72 -11.46 -19.94
C GLN A 166 26.72 -10.47 -20.59
N GLY A 167 27.80 -10.17 -19.89
CA GLY A 167 28.92 -9.39 -20.42
C GLY A 167 28.89 -7.91 -20.10
N ASN A 168 27.98 -7.45 -19.25
CA ASN A 168 28.01 -6.14 -18.63
C ASN A 168 28.29 -4.94 -19.55
N LYS A 169 27.57 -4.86 -20.66
CA LYS A 169 27.79 -3.84 -21.73
C LYS A 169 27.75 -2.39 -21.21
N LEU A 170 27.02 -2.12 -20.13
CA LEU A 170 26.95 -0.79 -19.53
C LEU A 170 28.15 -0.48 -18.61
N GLY A 171 29.02 -1.45 -18.32
CA GLY A 171 30.16 -1.30 -17.45
C GLY A 171 29.79 -1.05 -15.98
N ILE A 172 28.70 -1.64 -15.51
CA ILE A 172 28.25 -1.50 -14.11
C ILE A 172 29.30 -2.12 -13.19
N ASN A 173 29.75 -1.38 -12.19
CA ASN A 173 30.63 -1.89 -11.14
C ASN A 173 29.83 -2.70 -10.12
N PRO A 174 30.01 -4.02 -9.98
CA PRO A 174 29.25 -4.86 -9.06
C PRO A 174 29.33 -4.43 -7.60
N LYS A 175 30.41 -3.73 -7.21
CA LYS A 175 30.60 -3.18 -5.86
C LYS A 175 29.88 -1.84 -5.63
N ARG A 176 29.31 -1.26 -6.69
CA ARG A 176 28.63 0.04 -6.65
C ARG A 176 27.16 -0.04 -7.08
N ILE A 177 26.59 -1.22 -7.02
CA ILE A 177 25.14 -1.41 -7.15
C ILE A 177 24.50 -0.94 -5.84
N ILE A 178 23.53 -0.02 -5.96
CA ILE A 178 22.80 0.55 -4.82
C ILE A 178 21.37 -0.02 -4.74
N TRP A 179 20.91 -0.67 -5.79
CA TRP A 179 19.61 -1.32 -5.84
C TRP A 179 19.62 -2.60 -5.01
N ASN A 180 18.58 -2.80 -4.21
CA ASN A 180 18.46 -3.95 -3.31
C ASN A 180 17.16 -4.72 -3.61
N ARG A 181 17.13 -5.98 -3.22
CA ARG A 181 15.93 -6.82 -3.26
C ARG A 181 14.91 -6.38 -2.21
N ALA A 182 13.68 -6.87 -2.36
CA ALA A 182 12.61 -6.61 -1.41
C ALA A 182 11.86 -7.89 -1.02
N VAL A 183 11.38 -7.92 0.24
CA VAL A 183 10.47 -8.93 0.77
C VAL A 183 9.56 -8.24 1.77
N ASP A 184 8.26 -8.57 1.77
CA ASP A 184 7.31 -7.87 2.66
C ASP A 184 7.24 -8.48 4.08
N LEU A 185 8.41 -8.77 4.64
CA LEU A 185 8.59 -9.30 6.00
C LEU A 185 9.77 -8.62 6.69
N ASN A 186 9.73 -8.61 8.03
CA ASN A 186 10.86 -8.22 8.86
C ASN A 186 11.79 -9.42 9.03
N ASP A 187 12.74 -9.62 8.12
CA ASP A 187 13.76 -10.66 8.23
C ASP A 187 15.14 -10.06 8.50
N ARG A 188 15.63 -10.28 9.72
CA ARG A 188 16.93 -9.75 10.15
C ARG A 188 18.09 -10.44 9.44
N SER A 189 17.96 -11.73 9.10
CA SER A 189 19.00 -12.52 8.47
C SER A 189 19.26 -12.11 7.01
N LEU A 190 18.29 -11.49 6.36
CA LEU A 190 18.39 -11.00 4.99
C LEU A 190 18.91 -9.55 4.86
N ARG A 191 19.33 -8.91 5.95
CA ARG A 191 19.83 -7.53 5.93
C ARG A 191 21.22 -7.38 5.32
N ASN A 192 22.02 -8.43 5.34
CA ASN A 192 23.31 -8.51 4.68
C ASN A 192 23.51 -9.94 4.21
N ILE A 193 23.57 -10.14 2.90
CA ILE A 193 23.72 -11.45 2.27
C ILE A 193 24.79 -11.39 1.17
N VAL A 194 25.25 -12.55 0.78
CA VAL A 194 26.09 -12.73 -0.42
C VAL A 194 25.27 -13.50 -1.44
N ILE A 195 25.24 -13.01 -2.66
CA ILE A 195 24.54 -13.64 -3.78
C ILE A 195 25.51 -14.00 -4.89
N GLY A 196 25.06 -14.81 -5.86
CA GLY A 196 25.89 -15.25 -7.00
C GLY A 196 27.03 -16.15 -6.58
N ILE A 197 26.87 -16.96 -5.52
CA ILE A 197 27.82 -17.96 -5.05
C ILE A 197 27.60 -19.23 -5.87
N GLY A 198 28.66 -19.76 -6.48
CA GLY A 198 28.60 -21.01 -7.25
C GLY A 198 29.52 -21.01 -8.46
N GLY A 199 29.12 -21.72 -9.52
CA GLY A 199 29.87 -21.84 -10.75
C GLY A 199 29.67 -20.68 -11.73
N VAL A 200 30.18 -20.84 -12.96
CA VAL A 200 30.10 -19.80 -14.00
C VAL A 200 28.67 -19.42 -14.36
N SER A 201 27.70 -20.32 -14.20
CA SER A 201 26.27 -20.08 -14.45
C SER A 201 25.53 -19.32 -13.34
N ASP A 202 26.15 -19.14 -12.18
CA ASP A 202 25.45 -18.65 -10.96
C ASP A 202 25.54 -17.14 -10.77
N GLY A 203 26.09 -16.43 -11.77
CA GLY A 203 26.17 -14.97 -11.76
C GLY A 203 27.47 -14.43 -11.16
N VAL A 204 27.46 -13.15 -10.80
CA VAL A 204 28.61 -12.44 -10.22
C VAL A 204 28.46 -12.33 -8.73
N THR A 205 29.40 -12.89 -7.97
CA THR A 205 29.39 -12.83 -6.50
C THR A 205 29.47 -11.38 -6.01
N ARG A 206 28.48 -10.98 -5.23
CA ARG A 206 28.41 -9.64 -4.60
C ARG A 206 27.60 -9.64 -3.31
N THR A 207 27.70 -8.59 -2.54
CA THR A 207 26.81 -8.36 -1.40
C THR A 207 25.48 -7.79 -1.87
N ASP A 208 24.42 -8.14 -1.17
CA ASP A 208 23.06 -7.62 -1.35
C ASP A 208 22.33 -7.60 -0.01
N LYS A 209 21.09 -7.14 -0.01
CA LYS A 209 20.17 -7.20 1.13
C LYS A 209 18.73 -7.23 0.64
N PHE A 210 17.82 -7.64 1.52
CA PHE A 210 16.39 -7.46 1.32
C PHE A 210 15.88 -6.30 2.19
N ASN A 211 15.31 -5.29 1.53
CA ASN A 211 14.53 -4.26 2.20
C ASN A 211 13.08 -4.79 2.38
N ILE A 212 12.37 -4.31 3.41
CA ILE A 212 10.93 -4.55 3.46
C ILE A 212 10.25 -3.78 2.33
N THR A 213 9.24 -4.36 1.68
CA THR A 213 8.60 -3.78 0.49
C THR A 213 8.10 -2.35 0.71
N ALA A 214 7.54 -2.07 1.90
CA ALA A 214 7.12 -0.72 2.27
C ALA A 214 8.26 0.32 2.33
N ALA A 215 9.53 -0.11 2.38
CA ALA A 215 10.72 0.73 2.32
C ALA A 215 11.39 0.74 0.94
N SER A 216 10.78 0.13 -0.07
CA SER A 216 11.31 0.13 -1.43
C SER A 216 11.05 1.45 -2.15
N GLU A 217 11.94 1.80 -3.08
CA GLU A 217 11.73 2.96 -3.97
C GLU A 217 10.53 2.76 -4.90
N VAL A 218 10.24 1.52 -5.32
CA VAL A 218 9.06 1.20 -6.13
C VAL A 218 7.77 1.54 -5.39
N MET A 219 7.68 1.23 -4.08
CA MET A 219 6.54 1.64 -3.25
C MET A 219 6.38 3.17 -3.24
N ALA A 220 7.47 3.91 -3.04
CA ALA A 220 7.43 5.38 -3.05
C ALA A 220 6.99 5.92 -4.43
N ILE A 221 7.49 5.34 -5.51
CA ILE A 221 7.15 5.71 -6.89
C ILE A 221 5.65 5.49 -7.16
N VAL A 222 5.09 4.33 -6.81
CA VAL A 222 3.66 4.03 -6.95
C VAL A 222 2.81 5.07 -6.19
N CYS A 223 3.22 5.42 -4.98
CA CYS A 223 2.49 6.42 -4.17
C CYS A 223 2.56 7.84 -4.72
N LEU A 224 3.65 8.19 -5.40
CA LEU A 224 3.87 9.53 -5.96
C LEU A 224 3.43 9.65 -7.43
N ALA A 225 3.15 8.54 -8.10
CA ALA A 225 2.68 8.54 -9.47
C ALA A 225 1.29 9.19 -9.57
N THR A 226 1.05 9.88 -10.69
CA THR A 226 -0.22 10.55 -10.99
C THR A 226 -0.94 9.92 -12.18
N SER A 227 -0.25 9.09 -12.96
CA SER A 227 -0.77 8.32 -14.09
C SER A 227 0.15 7.14 -14.38
N LEU A 228 -0.26 6.24 -15.28
CA LEU A 228 0.58 5.14 -15.75
C LEU A 228 1.82 5.65 -16.48
N GLU A 229 1.70 6.67 -17.30
CA GLU A 229 2.82 7.28 -18.04
C GLU A 229 3.84 7.89 -17.06
N ASN A 230 3.35 8.60 -16.03
CA ASN A 230 4.22 9.14 -14.98
C ASN A 230 4.88 8.04 -14.15
N LEU A 231 4.18 6.92 -13.90
CA LEU A 231 4.76 5.73 -13.28
C LEU A 231 5.92 5.18 -14.11
N ILE A 232 5.73 4.97 -15.41
CA ILE A 232 6.75 4.46 -16.35
C ILE A 232 7.98 5.37 -16.37
N GLU A 233 7.77 6.68 -16.46
CA GLU A 233 8.85 7.67 -16.45
C GLU A 233 9.68 7.59 -15.16
N ARG A 234 9.03 7.55 -14.00
CA ARG A 234 9.67 7.45 -12.68
C ARG A 234 10.45 6.15 -12.53
N LEU A 235 9.87 5.02 -12.92
CA LEU A 235 10.55 3.71 -12.91
C LEU A 235 11.80 3.73 -13.80
N GLY A 236 11.74 4.36 -14.97
CA GLY A 236 12.88 4.52 -15.85
C GLY A 236 14.02 5.36 -15.26
N ASN A 237 13.71 6.27 -14.35
CA ASN A 237 14.68 7.17 -13.70
C ASN A 237 15.33 6.56 -12.43
N ILE A 238 14.94 5.37 -12.01
CA ILE A 238 15.59 4.68 -10.88
C ILE A 238 17.09 4.51 -11.17
N THR A 239 17.92 5.00 -10.25
CA THR A 239 19.36 4.76 -10.31
C THR A 239 19.67 3.39 -9.73
N VAL A 240 20.24 2.49 -10.52
CA VAL A 240 20.54 1.10 -10.10
C VAL A 240 21.94 0.95 -9.49
N GLY A 241 22.85 1.80 -9.88
CA GLY A 241 24.25 1.76 -9.47
C GLY A 241 25.11 2.68 -10.32
N TYR A 242 26.41 2.44 -10.31
CA TYR A 242 27.38 3.26 -11.02
C TYR A 242 28.32 2.38 -11.85
N THR A 243 28.81 2.91 -12.97
CA THR A 243 29.86 2.27 -13.79
C THR A 243 31.22 2.32 -13.07
N TYR A 244 32.23 1.66 -13.66
CA TYR A 244 33.62 1.77 -13.18
C TYR A 244 34.16 3.23 -13.24
N ASP A 245 33.62 4.05 -14.15
CA ASP A 245 33.97 5.48 -14.34
C ASP A 245 33.02 6.43 -13.58
N ASP A 246 32.33 5.94 -12.55
CA ASP A 246 31.45 6.72 -11.68
C ASP A 246 30.20 7.33 -12.34
N ARG A 247 29.84 6.94 -13.55
CA ARG A 247 28.60 7.36 -14.22
C ARG A 247 27.40 6.62 -13.59
N PRO A 248 26.31 7.31 -13.23
CA PRO A 248 25.09 6.64 -12.79
C PRO A 248 24.45 5.82 -13.93
N VAL A 249 23.89 4.68 -13.60
CA VAL A 249 23.14 3.83 -14.51
C VAL A 249 21.69 3.77 -14.07
N TYR A 250 20.78 3.99 -15.02
CA TYR A 250 19.35 4.06 -14.78
C TYR A 250 18.62 2.80 -15.27
N ALA A 251 17.46 2.49 -14.65
CA ALA A 251 16.66 1.32 -15.04
C ALA A 251 16.22 1.35 -16.51
N ARG A 252 16.03 2.54 -17.11
CA ARG A 252 15.75 2.69 -18.55
C ARG A 252 16.85 2.17 -19.45
N GLU A 253 18.12 2.26 -19.03
CA GLU A 253 19.26 1.74 -19.81
C GLU A 253 19.29 0.21 -19.86
N LEU A 254 18.63 -0.43 -18.88
CA LEU A 254 18.39 -1.88 -18.83
C LEU A 254 17.10 -2.31 -19.54
N ASN A 255 16.32 -1.37 -20.08
CA ASN A 255 15.05 -1.60 -20.79
C ASN A 255 13.99 -2.38 -19.96
N VAL A 256 14.04 -2.32 -18.63
CA VAL A 256 13.19 -3.10 -17.70
C VAL A 256 11.96 -2.33 -17.19
N HIS A 257 11.98 -1.00 -17.23
CA HIS A 257 10.97 -0.13 -16.61
C HIS A 257 9.54 -0.34 -17.14
N ASN A 258 9.39 -0.66 -18.44
CA ASN A 258 8.09 -1.00 -19.03
C ASN A 258 7.54 -2.32 -18.48
N ALA A 259 8.40 -3.34 -18.31
CA ALA A 259 8.02 -4.62 -17.72
C ALA A 259 7.64 -4.45 -16.25
N MET A 260 8.35 -3.61 -15.49
CA MET A 260 7.97 -3.23 -14.13
C MET A 260 6.58 -2.56 -14.09
N ALA A 261 6.31 -1.64 -15.01
CA ALA A 261 5.02 -0.95 -15.10
C ALA A 261 3.87 -1.91 -15.43
N ILE A 262 4.08 -2.91 -16.28
CA ILE A 262 3.09 -3.96 -16.57
C ILE A 262 2.72 -4.74 -15.30
N LEU A 263 3.71 -5.09 -14.46
CA LEU A 263 3.46 -5.74 -13.17
C LEU A 263 2.65 -4.85 -12.23
N LEU A 264 2.79 -3.53 -12.34
CA LEU A 264 2.16 -2.53 -11.45
C LEU A 264 0.85 -1.97 -12.01
N LYS A 265 0.38 -2.39 -13.19
CA LYS A 265 -0.78 -1.79 -13.89
C LYS A 265 -2.06 -1.76 -13.05
N ASP A 266 -2.26 -2.76 -12.20
CA ASP A 266 -3.42 -2.84 -11.31
C ASP A 266 -3.09 -2.26 -9.91
N ALA A 267 -1.84 -2.34 -9.49
CA ALA A 267 -1.39 -1.79 -8.21
C ALA A 267 -1.37 -0.24 -8.17
N ILE A 268 -1.47 0.44 -9.31
CA ILE A 268 -1.59 1.90 -9.37
C ILE A 268 -3.02 2.39 -9.07
N LYS A 269 -4.03 1.51 -9.16
CA LYS A 269 -5.43 1.82 -8.90
C LYS A 269 -5.72 1.73 -7.41
N PRO A 270 -6.34 2.75 -6.77
CA PRO A 270 -6.67 2.68 -5.35
C PRO A 270 -7.76 1.64 -5.06
N ASN A 271 -7.67 1.03 -3.90
CA ASN A 271 -8.62 0.04 -3.41
C ASN A 271 -9.73 0.73 -2.62
N LEU A 272 -10.98 0.45 -2.96
CA LEU A 272 -12.17 0.91 -2.26
C LEU A 272 -12.69 -0.18 -1.32
N VAL A 273 -12.92 0.19 -0.08
CA VAL A 273 -13.53 -0.59 1.00
C VAL A 273 -14.42 0.33 1.86
N GLN A 274 -14.75 -0.07 3.09
CA GLN A 274 -15.60 0.70 3.98
C GLN A 274 -15.15 0.60 5.43
N THR A 275 -15.58 1.56 6.27
CA THR A 275 -15.53 1.42 7.72
C THR A 275 -16.65 0.50 8.21
N LEU A 276 -16.63 0.12 9.48
CA LEU A 276 -17.76 -0.61 10.12
C LEU A 276 -19.09 0.15 9.96
N LEU A 277 -19.07 1.45 9.93
CA LEU A 277 -20.24 2.30 9.75
C LEU A 277 -20.60 2.56 8.28
N GLY A 278 -19.84 2.00 7.34
CA GLY A 278 -20.10 2.12 5.91
C GLY A 278 -19.58 3.41 5.29
N THR A 279 -18.65 4.13 5.95
CA THR A 279 -17.97 5.27 5.34
C THR A 279 -17.03 4.76 4.25
N PRO A 280 -17.12 5.28 3.02
CA PRO A 280 -16.22 4.91 1.94
C PRO A 280 -14.76 5.15 2.33
N THR A 281 -13.91 4.19 2.02
CA THR A 281 -12.50 4.24 2.40
C THR A 281 -11.62 3.77 1.24
N PHE A 282 -10.71 4.64 0.80
CA PHE A 282 -9.62 4.25 -0.07
C PHE A 282 -8.43 3.73 0.74
N ILE A 283 -7.88 2.58 0.33
CA ILE A 283 -6.61 2.06 0.85
C ILE A 283 -5.68 1.88 -0.33
N HIS A 284 -4.55 2.59 -0.32
CA HIS A 284 -3.62 2.51 -1.44
C HIS A 284 -2.22 2.96 -1.07
N GLY A 285 -1.23 2.12 -1.43
CA GLY A 285 0.17 2.34 -1.12
C GLY A 285 0.46 2.35 0.38
N GLY A 286 1.68 2.11 0.78
CA GLY A 286 2.04 1.98 2.18
C GLY A 286 3.51 2.29 2.48
N PRO A 287 4.09 3.40 1.95
CA PRO A 287 5.50 3.68 2.16
C PRO A 287 5.77 4.02 3.62
N PHE A 288 6.92 3.60 4.14
CA PHE A 288 7.35 4.03 5.47
C PHE A 288 7.69 5.52 5.45
N ALA A 289 7.30 6.24 6.51
CA ALA A 289 7.45 7.69 6.61
C ALA A 289 8.92 8.17 6.60
N ASN A 290 9.84 7.33 7.04
CA ASN A 290 11.27 7.61 7.00
C ASN A 290 11.93 7.36 5.63
N ILE A 291 11.19 6.76 4.69
CA ILE A 291 11.68 6.49 3.33
C ILE A 291 11.04 7.46 2.34
N ALA A 292 9.75 7.76 2.51
CA ALA A 292 9.00 8.67 1.66
C ALA A 292 8.15 9.63 2.52
N HIS A 293 6.85 9.78 2.23
CA HIS A 293 5.99 10.77 2.88
C HIS A 293 5.08 10.21 3.99
N GLY A 294 5.03 8.89 4.18
CA GLY A 294 4.21 8.25 5.23
C GLY A 294 2.69 8.38 5.09
N CYS A 295 2.21 8.93 3.98
CA CYS A 295 0.80 9.02 3.62
C CYS A 295 0.44 7.92 2.61
N ASN A 296 -0.84 7.82 2.26
CA ASN A 296 -1.31 7.04 1.13
C ASN A 296 -0.86 7.65 -0.22
N SER A 297 -1.31 7.11 -1.34
CA SER A 297 -0.93 7.61 -2.66
C SER A 297 -1.58 8.95 -3.01
N ILE A 298 -0.96 9.66 -3.96
CA ILE A 298 -1.52 10.87 -4.56
C ILE A 298 -2.83 10.56 -5.28
N ILE A 299 -2.90 9.44 -6.00
CA ILE A 299 -4.11 9.02 -6.72
C ILE A 299 -5.25 8.84 -5.73
N ALA A 300 -5.10 8.01 -4.69
CA ALA A 300 -6.16 7.77 -3.71
C ALA A 300 -6.63 9.04 -2.96
N THR A 301 -5.75 10.03 -2.79
CA THR A 301 -6.11 11.30 -2.13
C THR A 301 -6.87 12.23 -3.06
N LYS A 302 -6.67 12.12 -4.38
CA LYS A 302 -7.22 13.05 -5.39
C LYS A 302 -8.38 12.48 -6.19
N THR A 303 -8.62 11.16 -6.15
CA THR A 303 -9.81 10.51 -6.70
C THR A 303 -11.03 10.83 -5.86
#